data_df9654c5359b9d1f99c8b74df9be41d4
#
_entry.id   df9654c5359b9d1f99c8b74df9be41d4
#
_cell.length_a   1.000
_cell.length_b   1.000
_cell.length_c   1.000
_cell.angle_alpha   90.00
_cell.angle_beta   90.00
_cell.angle_gamma   90.00
#
_symmetry.space_group_name_H-M   'P 1'
#
loop_
_entity.id
_entity.type
_entity.pdbx_description
1 polymer ?
#
loop_
_entity_poly.entity_id
_entity_poly.type
_entity_poly.pdbx_seq_one_letter_code
_entity_poly.pdbx_strand_id
1 'polypeptide(L)'
;MAHDDAADRAPTRSVPASLDVALVKTSSLGDVIHALPVVTDILAACPAARIDWVVEESFAELPALHPGVATIHRVAMRRWRKAPLSATTRAEWSRFRAGFRARRYDLILDLQGLVKSAFLALQGHGPRAGFDRASAREPLAALFYERRFRVDQKQHAIRALRSLAAQALGYRAEGLPRFALAPPPAEGLAQ
;
A
#
# COMPACT_ATOMS: atom_id res chain seq x y z
N MET A 1 -30.44 33.33 -10.91
CA MET A 1 -28.99 33.21 -10.91
C MET A 1 -28.67 31.76 -10.56
N ALA A 2 -28.51 30.90 -11.58
CA ALA A 2 -28.19 29.49 -11.42
C ALA A 2 -26.67 29.39 -11.29
N HIS A 3 -26.18 28.89 -10.16
CA HIS A 3 -24.76 28.53 -9.97
C HIS A 3 -24.50 27.22 -10.71
N ASP A 4 -23.61 27.32 -11.65
CA ASP A 4 -23.11 26.27 -12.52
C ASP A 4 -22.25 25.27 -11.67
N ASP A 5 -22.83 24.12 -11.33
CA ASP A 5 -22.23 23.05 -10.52
C ASP A 5 -21.59 21.97 -11.44
N ALA A 6 -20.89 22.42 -12.48
CA ALA A 6 -20.34 21.57 -13.53
C ALA A 6 -18.85 21.24 -13.41
N ALA A 7 -18.20 21.49 -12.24
CA ALA A 7 -16.74 21.47 -12.14
C ALA A 7 -16.14 20.36 -11.27
N ASP A 8 -16.80 19.19 -11.08
CA ASP A 8 -16.13 18.06 -10.39
C ASP A 8 -16.56 16.66 -10.89
N ARG A 9 -16.56 16.48 -12.20
CA ARG A 9 -16.65 15.15 -12.80
C ARG A 9 -15.33 14.75 -13.42
N ALA A 10 -14.37 14.39 -12.54
CA ALA A 10 -13.24 13.59 -13.01
C ALA A 10 -13.78 12.28 -13.62
N PRO A 11 -13.30 11.86 -14.82
CA PRO A 11 -13.80 10.65 -15.47
C PRO A 11 -13.52 9.45 -14.56
N THR A 12 -14.57 8.79 -14.09
CA THR A 12 -14.48 7.49 -13.44
C THR A 12 -13.94 6.51 -14.45
N ARG A 13 -12.62 6.27 -14.42
CA ARG A 13 -12.04 5.14 -15.14
C ARG A 13 -12.70 3.89 -14.56
N SER A 14 -13.29 3.07 -15.42
CA SER A 14 -13.80 1.77 -14.99
C SER A 14 -12.64 0.97 -14.39
N VAL A 15 -12.81 0.53 -13.13
CA VAL A 15 -11.83 -0.34 -12.49
C VAL A 15 -11.75 -1.64 -13.30
N PRO A 16 -10.56 -2.15 -13.65
CA PRO A 16 -10.42 -3.39 -14.40
C PRO A 16 -11.11 -4.57 -13.72
N ALA A 17 -11.55 -5.55 -14.50
CA ALA A 17 -12.20 -6.77 -13.98
C ALA A 17 -11.26 -7.60 -13.08
N SER A 18 -9.95 -7.55 -13.32
CA SER A 18 -8.90 -8.11 -12.45
C SER A 18 -7.78 -7.09 -12.28
N LEU A 19 -7.09 -7.11 -11.14
CA LEU A 19 -6.08 -6.13 -10.81
C LEU A 19 -5.04 -6.74 -9.85
N ASP A 20 -3.77 -6.75 -10.24
CA ASP A 20 -2.65 -7.11 -9.38
C ASP A 20 -2.06 -5.84 -8.75
N VAL A 21 -2.23 -5.65 -7.44
CA VAL A 21 -1.76 -4.46 -6.70
C VAL A 21 -0.78 -4.85 -5.63
N ALA A 22 0.33 -4.12 -5.54
CA ALA A 22 1.19 -4.17 -4.36
C ALA A 22 1.03 -2.91 -3.52
N LEU A 23 0.76 -3.08 -2.23
CA LEU A 23 0.74 -2.00 -1.25
C LEU A 23 2.07 -1.93 -0.51
N VAL A 24 2.66 -0.75 -0.43
CA VAL A 24 3.89 -0.53 0.36
C VAL A 24 3.55 0.32 1.58
N LYS A 25 3.47 -0.34 2.74
CA LYS A 25 3.28 0.30 4.05
C LYS A 25 4.04 -0.48 5.09
N THR A 26 5.26 -0.01 5.42
CA THR A 26 6.22 -0.81 6.19
C THR A 26 6.11 -0.64 7.69
N SER A 27 5.74 0.53 8.17
CA SER A 27 5.73 0.91 9.60
C SER A 27 4.96 2.23 9.79
N SER A 28 4.57 2.66 11.00
CA SER A 28 4.63 1.95 12.27
C SER A 28 3.42 1.03 12.45
N LEU A 29 3.26 0.40 13.65
CA LEU A 29 2.11 -0.45 13.95
C LEU A 29 0.77 0.23 13.62
N GLY A 30 0.52 1.41 14.16
CA GLY A 30 -0.70 2.19 13.91
C GLY A 30 -0.86 2.57 12.43
N ASP A 31 0.23 2.93 11.76
CA ASP A 31 0.20 3.26 10.33
C ASP A 31 -0.19 2.05 9.46
N VAL A 32 0.26 0.83 9.82
CA VAL A 32 -0.12 -0.40 9.12
C VAL A 32 -1.60 -0.70 9.34
N ILE A 33 -2.09 -0.58 10.59
CA ILE A 33 -3.52 -0.73 10.91
C ILE A 33 -4.36 0.27 10.12
N HIS A 34 -3.96 1.54 10.05
CA HIS A 34 -4.68 2.58 9.32
C HIS A 34 -4.77 2.32 7.80
N ALA A 35 -3.91 1.48 7.25
CA ALA A 35 -3.92 1.14 5.84
C ALA A 35 -4.79 -0.10 5.50
N LEU A 36 -5.20 -0.90 6.48
CA LEU A 36 -6.04 -2.08 6.25
C LEU A 36 -7.35 -1.79 5.51
N PRO A 37 -8.10 -0.69 5.81
CA PRO A 37 -9.31 -0.35 5.08
C PRO A 37 -9.11 -0.13 3.58
N VAL A 38 -7.89 0.20 3.14
CA VAL A 38 -7.57 0.33 1.71
C VAL A 38 -7.74 -1.01 0.98
N VAL A 39 -7.36 -2.13 1.62
CA VAL A 39 -7.56 -3.47 1.05
C VAL A 39 -9.05 -3.75 0.84
N THR A 40 -9.87 -3.46 1.87
CA THR A 40 -11.32 -3.64 1.80
C THR A 40 -11.95 -2.78 0.69
N ASP A 41 -11.52 -1.53 0.56
CA ASP A 41 -12.02 -0.63 -0.49
C ASP A 41 -11.65 -1.12 -1.90
N ILE A 42 -10.40 -1.56 -2.09
CA ILE A 42 -9.95 -2.11 -3.38
C ILE A 42 -10.79 -3.32 -3.75
N LEU A 43 -11.00 -4.26 -2.83
CA LEU A 43 -11.81 -5.46 -3.08
C LEU A 43 -13.30 -5.15 -3.29
N ALA A 44 -13.83 -4.12 -2.65
CA ALA A 44 -15.19 -3.66 -2.92
C ALA A 44 -15.33 -3.09 -4.34
N ALA A 45 -14.31 -2.41 -4.85
CA ALA A 45 -14.28 -1.83 -6.19
C ALA A 45 -13.89 -2.85 -7.28
N CYS A 46 -13.04 -3.81 -6.95
CA CYS A 46 -12.56 -4.88 -7.83
C CYS A 46 -12.48 -6.19 -7.04
N PRO A 47 -13.55 -7.00 -6.99
CA PRO A 47 -13.59 -8.24 -6.20
C PRO A 47 -12.54 -9.28 -6.62
N ALA A 48 -12.08 -9.27 -7.87
CA ALA A 48 -11.04 -10.13 -8.38
C ALA A 48 -9.62 -9.54 -8.24
N ALA A 49 -9.46 -8.44 -7.50
CA ALA A 49 -8.14 -7.87 -7.26
C ALA A 49 -7.31 -8.82 -6.39
N ARG A 50 -6.05 -8.99 -6.76
CA ARG A 50 -5.03 -9.64 -5.95
C ARG A 50 -4.17 -8.57 -5.29
N ILE A 51 -4.04 -8.61 -3.98
CA ILE A 51 -3.33 -7.59 -3.21
C ILE A 51 -2.15 -8.23 -2.48
N ASP A 52 -0.94 -7.82 -2.82
CA ASP A 52 0.27 -8.15 -2.10
C ASP A 52 0.68 -6.96 -1.22
N TRP A 53 1.37 -7.21 -0.10
CA TRP A 53 1.74 -6.16 0.85
C TRP A 53 3.22 -6.23 1.24
N VAL A 54 3.94 -5.12 1.11
CA VAL A 54 5.32 -4.96 1.60
C VAL A 54 5.30 -4.32 2.98
N VAL A 55 5.82 -5.02 3.98
CA VAL A 55 5.78 -4.63 5.40
C VAL A 55 7.05 -5.02 6.15
N GLU A 56 7.42 -4.26 7.18
CA GLU A 56 8.51 -4.62 8.10
C GLU A 56 8.17 -5.93 8.83
N GLU A 57 9.15 -6.82 8.99
CA GLU A 57 8.98 -8.15 9.58
C GLU A 57 8.23 -8.14 10.92
N SER A 58 8.49 -7.13 11.76
CA SER A 58 7.85 -6.96 13.07
C SER A 58 6.35 -6.65 13.03
N PHE A 59 5.79 -6.31 11.88
CA PHE A 59 4.37 -5.97 11.70
C PHE A 59 3.66 -6.87 10.70
N ALA A 60 4.33 -7.92 10.20
CA ALA A 60 3.84 -8.76 9.12
C ALA A 60 2.54 -9.51 9.46
N GLU A 61 2.33 -9.81 10.73
CA GLU A 61 1.12 -10.50 11.21
C GLU A 61 -0.16 -9.66 11.05
N LEU A 62 -0.05 -8.33 11.06
CA LEU A 62 -1.22 -7.45 10.94
C LEU A 62 -1.91 -7.54 9.57
N PRO A 63 -1.22 -7.31 8.44
CA PRO A 63 -1.86 -7.49 7.14
C PRO A 63 -2.19 -8.96 6.85
N ALA A 64 -1.54 -9.95 7.52
CA ALA A 64 -1.90 -11.35 7.40
C ALA A 64 -3.29 -11.68 7.96
N LEU A 65 -3.79 -10.88 8.91
CA LEU A 65 -5.15 -11.03 9.45
C LEU A 65 -6.23 -10.56 8.46
N HIS A 66 -5.88 -9.82 7.40
CA HIS A 66 -6.87 -9.38 6.42
C HIS A 66 -6.99 -10.43 5.30
N PRO A 67 -8.16 -11.09 5.11
CA PRO A 67 -8.33 -12.20 4.16
C PRO A 67 -8.10 -11.78 2.70
N GLY A 68 -8.16 -10.49 2.41
CA GLY A 68 -7.92 -9.95 1.07
C GLY A 68 -6.44 -9.71 0.74
N VAL A 69 -5.51 -9.94 1.66
CA VAL A 69 -4.07 -9.86 1.39
C VAL A 69 -3.57 -11.24 0.95
N ALA A 70 -3.14 -11.33 -0.30
CA ALA A 70 -2.74 -12.60 -0.91
C ALA A 70 -1.30 -13.00 -0.59
N THR A 71 -0.36 -12.02 -0.56
CA THR A 71 1.06 -12.29 -0.29
C THR A 71 1.65 -11.18 0.58
N ILE A 72 2.46 -11.56 1.56
CA ILE A 72 3.21 -10.62 2.39
C ILE A 72 4.69 -10.70 2.07
N HIS A 73 5.22 -9.59 1.60
CA HIS A 73 6.65 -9.39 1.35
C HIS A 73 7.29 -8.75 2.57
N ARG A 74 7.92 -9.56 3.42
CA ARG A 74 8.59 -9.09 4.64
C ARG A 74 9.90 -8.41 4.31
N VAL A 75 10.15 -7.24 4.92
CA VAL A 75 11.42 -6.52 4.87
C VAL A 75 11.93 -6.29 6.29
N ALA A 76 13.24 -6.22 6.47
CA ALA A 76 13.88 -6.00 7.77
C ALA A 76 14.77 -4.75 7.73
N MET A 77 14.24 -3.62 7.23
CA MET A 77 15.00 -2.40 6.96
C MET A 77 15.74 -1.87 8.18
N ARG A 78 15.15 -2.02 9.38
CA ARG A 78 15.78 -1.60 10.64
C ARG A 78 17.02 -2.43 10.95
N ARG A 79 16.96 -3.75 10.72
CA ARG A 79 18.04 -4.71 10.97
C ARG A 79 19.09 -4.65 9.86
N TRP A 80 18.67 -4.62 8.60
CA TRP A 80 19.56 -4.54 7.45
C TRP A 80 20.46 -3.30 7.48
N ARG A 81 19.93 -2.18 7.95
CA ARG A 81 20.68 -0.93 8.08
C ARG A 81 21.82 -1.00 9.11
N LYS A 82 21.72 -1.89 10.12
CA LYS A 82 22.77 -2.09 11.12
C LYS A 82 23.95 -2.92 10.59
N ALA A 83 23.70 -3.82 9.65
CA ALA A 83 24.70 -4.70 9.06
C ALA A 83 24.48 -4.89 7.54
N PRO A 84 24.60 -3.83 6.74
CA PRO A 84 24.18 -3.83 5.32
C PRO A 84 25.01 -4.79 4.46
N LEU A 85 26.24 -5.04 4.81
CA LEU A 85 27.16 -5.90 4.04
C LEU A 85 27.21 -7.35 4.57
N SER A 86 26.43 -7.70 5.59
CA SER A 86 26.41 -9.07 6.09
C SER A 86 25.83 -10.04 5.05
N ALA A 87 26.30 -11.28 5.07
CA ALA A 87 25.80 -12.33 4.19
C ALA A 87 24.29 -12.55 4.39
N THR A 88 23.82 -12.50 5.63
CA THR A 88 22.40 -12.61 6.00
C THR A 88 21.57 -11.50 5.36
N THR A 89 22.00 -10.24 5.51
CA THR A 89 21.28 -9.09 4.91
C THR A 89 21.21 -9.22 3.40
N ARG A 90 22.32 -9.59 2.74
CA ARG A 90 22.33 -9.79 1.28
C ARG A 90 21.39 -10.91 0.84
N ALA A 91 21.38 -12.03 1.55
CA ALA A 91 20.53 -13.17 1.23
C ALA A 91 19.03 -12.82 1.41
N GLU A 92 18.67 -12.15 2.51
CA GLU A 92 17.30 -11.71 2.79
C GLU A 92 16.81 -10.65 1.79
N TRP A 93 17.66 -9.68 1.46
CA TRP A 93 17.38 -8.69 0.44
C TRP A 93 17.15 -9.33 -0.94
N SER A 94 18.01 -10.28 -1.32
CA SER A 94 17.86 -11.03 -2.56
C SER A 94 16.55 -11.81 -2.60
N ARG A 95 16.20 -12.49 -1.50
CA ARG A 95 14.95 -13.23 -1.37
C ARG A 95 13.73 -12.31 -1.48
N PHE A 96 13.74 -11.18 -0.77
CA PHE A 96 12.69 -10.17 -0.89
C PHE A 96 12.52 -9.72 -2.34
N ARG A 97 13.61 -9.31 -2.99
CA ARG A 97 13.56 -8.84 -4.39
C ARG A 97 13.07 -9.92 -5.34
N ALA A 98 13.56 -11.16 -5.20
CA ALA A 98 13.11 -12.27 -6.03
C ALA A 98 11.62 -12.51 -5.91
N GLY A 99 11.11 -12.59 -4.68
CA GLY A 99 9.67 -12.79 -4.40
C GLY A 99 8.82 -11.61 -4.90
N PHE A 100 9.25 -10.38 -4.66
CA PHE A 100 8.51 -9.19 -5.06
C PHE A 100 8.51 -8.97 -6.58
N ARG A 101 9.54 -9.45 -7.29
CA ARG A 101 9.67 -9.39 -8.76
C ARG A 101 9.06 -10.59 -9.48
N ALA A 102 8.71 -11.64 -8.77
CA ALA A 102 8.11 -12.83 -9.37
C ALA A 102 6.76 -12.54 -10.03
N ARG A 103 6.13 -11.42 -9.67
CA ARG A 103 4.85 -10.96 -10.22
C ARG A 103 5.02 -9.60 -10.89
N ARG A 104 4.25 -9.37 -11.97
CA ARG A 104 4.07 -8.05 -12.54
C ARG A 104 2.79 -7.45 -11.97
N TYR A 105 2.91 -6.28 -11.35
CA TYR A 105 1.79 -5.53 -10.79
C TYR A 105 1.24 -4.52 -11.78
N ASP A 106 -0.08 -4.36 -11.80
CA ASP A 106 -0.75 -3.27 -12.51
C ASP A 106 -0.51 -1.93 -11.81
N LEU A 107 -0.31 -1.99 -10.48
CA LEU A 107 0.08 -0.83 -9.68
C LEU A 107 0.85 -1.24 -8.42
N ILE A 108 1.94 -0.54 -8.14
CA ILE A 108 2.62 -0.55 -6.85
C ILE A 108 2.31 0.78 -6.16
N LEU A 109 1.52 0.73 -5.09
CA LEU A 109 1.02 1.91 -4.39
C LEU A 109 1.76 2.11 -3.07
N ASP A 110 2.56 3.17 -2.98
CA ASP A 110 3.24 3.56 -1.75
C ASP A 110 2.29 4.40 -0.86
N LEU A 111 1.80 3.78 0.19
CA LEU A 111 0.94 4.39 1.20
C LEU A 111 1.72 5.07 2.32
N GLN A 112 3.05 5.09 2.27
CA GLN A 112 3.89 5.62 3.33
C GLN A 112 4.47 7.00 3.02
N GLY A 113 4.86 7.26 1.77
CA GLY A 113 5.39 8.54 1.32
C GLY A 113 6.76 8.91 1.92
N LEU A 114 7.63 7.92 2.15
CA LEU A 114 9.01 8.09 2.61
C LEU A 114 9.98 7.61 1.52
N VAL A 115 11.17 8.17 1.45
CA VAL A 115 12.20 7.74 0.48
C VAL A 115 12.50 6.25 0.61
N LYS A 116 12.55 5.73 1.83
CA LYS A 116 12.78 4.30 2.07
C LYS A 116 11.67 3.40 1.51
N SER A 117 10.40 3.81 1.60
CA SER A 117 9.27 3.04 1.06
C SER A 117 9.20 3.15 -0.45
N ALA A 118 9.48 4.33 -0.99
CA ALA A 118 9.61 4.55 -2.42
C ALA A 118 10.74 3.69 -3.03
N PHE A 119 11.88 3.57 -2.33
CA PHE A 119 12.97 2.69 -2.73
C PHE A 119 12.55 1.20 -2.74
N LEU A 120 11.74 0.77 -1.78
CA LEU A 120 11.17 -0.59 -1.80
C LEU A 120 10.21 -0.79 -2.97
N ALA A 121 9.36 0.21 -3.27
CA ALA A 121 8.47 0.17 -4.42
C ALA A 121 9.22 0.01 -5.75
N LEU A 122 10.41 0.60 -5.89
CA LEU A 122 11.28 0.41 -7.06
C LEU A 122 11.75 -1.02 -7.29
N GLN A 123 11.67 -1.88 -6.27
CA GLN A 123 12.13 -3.26 -6.39
C GLN A 123 11.13 -4.16 -7.12
N GLY A 124 9.85 -3.78 -7.22
CA GLY A 124 8.83 -4.54 -7.93
C GLY A 124 8.77 -4.24 -9.42
N HIS A 125 8.04 -5.06 -10.15
CA HIS A 125 7.74 -4.86 -11.57
C HIS A 125 6.33 -4.28 -11.74
N GLY A 126 6.22 -3.03 -12.13
CA GLY A 126 4.95 -2.35 -12.38
C GLY A 126 5.07 -0.83 -12.22
N PRO A 127 4.07 -0.07 -12.68
CA PRO A 127 4.01 1.38 -12.47
C PRO A 127 3.84 1.69 -10.98
N ARG A 128 4.49 2.75 -10.51
CA ARG A 128 4.49 3.18 -9.12
C ARG A 128 3.62 4.41 -8.94
N ALA A 129 2.83 4.40 -7.88
CA ALA A 129 2.04 5.55 -7.47
C ALA A 129 2.26 5.87 -6.00
N GLY A 130 2.04 7.13 -5.64
CA GLY A 130 2.14 7.60 -4.27
C GLY A 130 1.73 9.06 -4.14
N PHE A 131 2.01 9.63 -2.99
CA PHE A 131 1.76 11.04 -2.71
C PHE A 131 2.59 11.96 -3.60
N ASP A 132 2.04 13.12 -3.94
CA ASP A 132 2.80 14.20 -4.57
C ASP A 132 3.81 14.83 -3.58
N ARG A 133 4.62 15.77 -4.06
CA ARG A 133 5.64 16.45 -3.23
C ARG A 133 5.05 17.23 -2.05
N ALA A 134 3.82 17.74 -2.19
CA ALA A 134 3.16 18.52 -1.16
C ALA A 134 2.50 17.64 -0.09
N SER A 135 2.16 16.40 -0.44
CA SER A 135 1.43 15.47 0.42
C SER A 135 2.33 14.37 1.00
N ALA A 136 3.48 14.09 0.40
CA ALA A 136 4.40 13.08 0.90
C ALA A 136 5.04 13.51 2.23
N ARG A 137 5.23 12.57 3.16
CA ARG A 137 5.95 12.81 4.42
C ARG A 137 7.39 13.28 4.16
N GLU A 138 8.04 12.70 3.16
CA GLU A 138 9.32 13.14 2.61
C GLU A 138 9.09 13.54 1.15
N PRO A 139 9.15 14.85 0.80
CA PRO A 139 8.88 15.34 -0.56
C PRO A 139 9.70 14.66 -1.66
N LEU A 140 10.92 14.18 -1.32
CA LEU A 140 11.80 13.48 -2.25
C LEU A 140 11.23 12.11 -2.67
N ALA A 141 10.37 11.48 -1.87
CA ALA A 141 9.74 10.22 -2.21
C ALA A 141 8.94 10.32 -3.53
N ALA A 142 8.32 11.47 -3.78
CA ALA A 142 7.55 11.72 -4.98
C ALA A 142 8.36 11.59 -6.29
N LEU A 143 9.67 11.68 -6.25
CA LEU A 143 10.53 11.52 -7.43
C LEU A 143 10.56 10.09 -7.96
N PHE A 144 10.19 9.11 -7.13
CA PHE A 144 10.23 7.69 -7.45
C PHE A 144 8.91 7.14 -8.03
N TYR A 145 7.86 7.99 -8.10
CA TYR A 145 6.55 7.57 -8.61
C TYR A 145 6.29 8.13 -10.01
N GLU A 146 5.76 7.30 -10.89
CA GLU A 146 5.24 7.72 -12.20
C GLU A 146 3.91 8.48 -12.04
N ARG A 147 3.07 8.05 -11.08
CA ARG A 147 1.77 8.65 -10.81
C ARG A 147 1.76 9.23 -9.40
N ARG A 148 1.44 10.51 -9.29
CA ARG A 148 1.48 11.27 -8.04
C ARG A 148 0.13 11.89 -7.78
N PHE A 149 -0.33 11.77 -6.54
CA PHE A 149 -1.65 12.25 -6.16
C PHE A 149 -1.55 13.20 -4.97
N ARG A 150 -2.27 14.32 -5.11
CA ARG A 150 -2.39 15.27 -4.03
C ARG A 150 -3.44 14.78 -3.04
N VAL A 151 -3.07 14.70 -1.77
CA VAL A 151 -3.96 14.27 -0.69
C VAL A 151 -3.83 15.27 0.46
N ASP A 152 -4.97 15.75 0.95
CA ASP A 152 -4.99 16.63 2.10
C ASP A 152 -4.49 15.89 3.36
N GLN A 153 -3.36 16.35 3.90
CA GLN A 153 -2.73 15.75 5.09
C GLN A 153 -3.36 16.24 6.41
N LYS A 154 -4.29 17.21 6.37
CA LYS A 154 -5.02 17.66 7.57
C LYS A 154 -6.14 16.71 7.96
N GLN A 155 -6.57 15.84 7.04
CA GLN A 155 -7.57 14.83 7.34
C GLN A 155 -6.98 13.66 8.13
N HIS A 156 -7.87 12.86 8.75
CA HIS A 156 -7.45 11.67 9.48
C HIS A 156 -6.66 10.70 8.58
N ALA A 157 -5.61 10.07 9.11
CA ALA A 157 -4.69 9.20 8.36
C ALA A 157 -5.41 8.13 7.52
N ILE A 158 -6.43 7.47 8.06
CA ILE A 158 -7.23 6.47 7.33
C ILE A 158 -7.88 7.09 6.09
N ARG A 159 -8.46 8.28 6.21
CA ARG A 159 -9.09 8.97 5.07
C ARG A 159 -8.05 9.35 4.03
N ALA A 160 -6.89 9.84 4.44
CA ALA A 160 -5.80 10.20 3.53
C ALA A 160 -5.33 8.99 2.70
N LEU A 161 -5.15 7.83 3.34
CA LEU A 161 -4.72 6.60 2.66
C LEU A 161 -5.79 6.07 1.71
N ARG A 162 -7.06 6.06 2.13
CA ARG A 162 -8.20 5.67 1.29
C ARG A 162 -8.36 6.62 0.09
N SER A 163 -8.21 7.93 0.29
CA SER A 163 -8.24 8.92 -0.79
C SER A 163 -7.12 8.72 -1.80
N LEU A 164 -5.89 8.45 -1.34
CA LEU A 164 -4.76 8.14 -2.24
C LEU A 164 -5.07 6.93 -3.10
N ALA A 165 -5.52 5.83 -2.49
CA ALA A 165 -5.82 4.59 -3.22
C ALA A 165 -6.98 4.78 -4.20
N ALA A 166 -8.04 5.49 -3.80
CA ALA A 166 -9.18 5.80 -4.65
C ALA A 166 -8.78 6.60 -5.89
N GLN A 167 -7.97 7.65 -5.73
CA GLN A 167 -7.43 8.43 -6.85
C GLN A 167 -6.52 7.58 -7.75
N ALA A 168 -5.67 6.74 -7.16
CA ALA A 168 -4.71 5.93 -7.91
C ALA A 168 -5.38 4.85 -8.77
N LEU A 169 -6.48 4.28 -8.29
CA LEU A 169 -7.17 3.15 -8.92
C LEU A 169 -8.49 3.55 -9.60
N GLY A 170 -8.97 4.78 -9.41
CA GLY A 170 -10.15 5.31 -10.09
C GLY A 170 -11.48 4.86 -9.48
N TYR A 171 -11.52 4.50 -8.19
CA TYR A 171 -12.75 4.21 -7.47
C TYR A 171 -13.11 5.33 -6.47
N ARG A 172 -14.29 5.23 -5.85
CA ARG A 172 -14.69 6.12 -4.75
C ARG A 172 -14.61 5.40 -3.42
N ALA A 173 -13.88 5.97 -2.46
CA ALA A 173 -13.82 5.45 -1.09
C ALA A 173 -15.00 6.00 -0.30
N GLU A 174 -16.12 5.28 -0.30
CA GLU A 174 -17.37 5.71 0.37
C GLU A 174 -17.54 5.04 1.74
N GLY A 175 -18.37 5.63 2.58
CA GLY A 175 -18.75 5.10 3.89
C GLY A 175 -17.63 5.03 4.92
N LEU A 176 -17.91 4.34 6.02
CA LEU A 176 -16.97 4.15 7.12
C LEU A 176 -15.86 3.17 6.76
N PRO A 177 -14.64 3.36 7.28
CA PRO A 177 -13.54 2.43 7.05
C PRO A 177 -13.85 1.05 7.67
N ARG A 178 -13.66 -0.01 6.89
CA ARG A 178 -13.84 -1.40 7.33
C ARG A 178 -12.49 -2.11 7.32
N PHE A 179 -12.13 -2.73 8.44
CA PHE A 179 -10.83 -3.37 8.61
C PHE A 179 -10.83 -4.84 8.19
N ALA A 180 -11.99 -5.50 8.19
CA ALA A 180 -12.23 -6.88 7.74
C ALA A 180 -11.20 -7.90 8.29
N LEU A 181 -10.81 -7.74 9.57
CA LEU A 181 -9.85 -8.65 10.20
C LEU A 181 -10.52 -9.98 10.50
N ALA A 182 -9.87 -11.08 10.08
CA ALA A 182 -10.22 -12.43 10.50
C ALA A 182 -9.49 -12.78 11.80
N PRO A 183 -10.08 -13.58 12.70
CA PRO A 183 -9.35 -14.09 13.84
C PRO A 183 -8.17 -14.95 13.35
N PRO A 184 -7.04 -14.96 14.07
CA PRO A 184 -5.94 -15.85 13.76
C PRO A 184 -6.43 -17.30 13.80
N PRO A 185 -5.86 -18.20 12.96
CA PRO A 185 -6.20 -19.63 13.01
C PRO A 185 -6.00 -20.17 14.43
N ALA A 186 -6.94 -20.99 14.90
CA ALA A 186 -7.01 -21.44 16.29
C ALA A 186 -5.83 -22.32 16.78
N GLU A 187 -4.88 -22.64 15.93
CA GLU A 187 -3.75 -23.54 16.21
C GLU A 187 -2.64 -22.94 17.10
N GLY A 188 -2.77 -21.69 17.58
CA GLY A 188 -1.75 -21.01 18.38
C GLY A 188 -2.13 -20.71 19.85
N LEU A 189 -3.31 -21.07 20.33
CA LEU A 189 -3.78 -20.73 21.68
C LEU A 189 -3.73 -21.89 22.70
N ALA A 190 -3.13 -23.03 22.32
CA ALA A 190 -2.92 -24.15 23.23
C ALA A 190 -1.43 -24.25 23.62
N GLN A 191 -0.97 -23.39 24.51
CA GLN A 191 0.15 -23.61 25.44
C GLN A 191 0.11 -22.54 26.53
#